data_3ebccc36605e01f9ad02972c21a73908
#
_entry.id   3ebccc36605e01f9ad02972c21a73908
#
_cell.length_a   1.000
_cell.length_b   1.000
_cell.length_c   1.000
_cell.angle_alpha   90.00
_cell.angle_beta   90.00
_cell.angle_gamma   90.00
#
_symmetry.space_group_name_H-M   'P 1'
#
loop_
_entity.id
_entity.type
_entity.pdbx_description
1 polymer ?
#
loop_
_entity_poly.entity_id
_entity_poly.type
_entity_poly.pdbx_seq_one_letter_code
_entity_poly.pdbx_strand_id
1 'polypeptide(L)'
;MQNLNKIINVSLLGATGMVGQNYLRLLENHPWFQVVDVAASPRSAGKKYEDALDGNWLMPSDMPNTIRDLVVRDARDFGSIPENVTCVFSAMDLPDKSDTQNLEFEYAAKGFPLISNSSANRWT
;
A
#
# COMPACT_ATOMS: atom_id res chain seq x y z
N MET A 1 -14.60 1.37 -27.69
CA MET A 1 -14.56 1.31 -27.04
C MET A 1 -13.99 1.62 -26.16
N GLN A 2 -14.00 1.89 -25.82
CA GLN A 2 -13.59 2.13 -25.01
C GLN A 2 -13.09 1.68 -24.16
N ASN A 3 -12.69 2.36 -23.76
CA ASN A 3 -11.78 1.70 -22.96
C ASN A 3 -12.33 1.47 -21.60
N LEU A 4 -13.01 0.41 -21.50
CA LEU A 4 -13.74 0.07 -20.28
C LEU A 4 -12.85 -0.57 -19.23
N ASN A 5 -11.58 -0.85 -19.58
CA ASN A 5 -10.70 -1.60 -18.70
C ASN A 5 -9.58 -0.74 -18.16
N LYS A 6 -9.89 0.51 -17.92
CA LYS A 6 -8.89 1.40 -17.38
C LYS A 6 -8.50 0.95 -15.97
N ILE A 7 -7.22 0.70 -15.79
CA ILE A 7 -6.67 0.23 -14.52
C ILE A 7 -6.22 1.42 -13.70
N ILE A 8 -6.55 1.39 -12.42
CA ILE A 8 -6.10 2.39 -11.46
C ILE A 8 -4.89 1.84 -10.73
N ASN A 9 -3.78 2.53 -10.84
CA ASN A 9 -2.53 2.12 -10.18
C ASN A 9 -2.49 2.62 -8.76
N VAL A 10 -2.23 1.72 -7.83
CA VAL A 10 -2.38 1.95 -6.40
C VAL A 10 -1.05 1.79 -5.69
N SER A 11 -0.79 2.67 -4.74
CA SER A 11 0.24 2.48 -3.74
C SER A 11 -0.43 1.97 -2.46
N LEU A 12 0.14 0.93 -1.85
CA LEU A 12 -0.38 0.39 -0.61
C LEU A 12 0.59 0.72 0.53
N LEU A 13 0.12 1.50 1.48
CA LEU A 13 0.87 1.85 2.67
C LEU A 13 0.61 0.82 3.76
N GLY A 14 1.65 0.44 4.49
CA GLY A 14 1.52 -0.56 5.53
C GLY A 14 1.42 -1.97 4.99
N ALA A 15 2.10 -2.22 3.88
CA ALA A 15 1.95 -3.45 3.11
C ALA A 15 2.42 -4.70 3.84
N THR A 16 3.31 -4.57 4.84
CA THR A 16 3.89 -5.72 5.52
C THR A 16 3.03 -6.21 6.68
N GLY A 17 2.08 -5.42 7.14
CA GLY A 17 1.19 -5.82 8.22
C GLY A 17 0.08 -6.74 7.73
N MET A 18 -0.68 -7.28 8.68
CA MET A 18 -1.74 -8.23 8.35
C MET A 18 -2.83 -7.60 7.47
N VAL A 19 -3.24 -6.37 7.78
CA VAL A 19 -4.25 -5.69 6.98
C VAL A 19 -3.73 -5.41 5.57
N GLY A 20 -2.46 -4.98 5.47
CA GLY A 20 -1.84 -4.75 4.17
C GLY A 20 -1.75 -6.01 3.34
N GLN A 21 -1.37 -7.11 3.96
CA GLN A 21 -1.33 -8.41 3.27
C GLN A 21 -2.70 -8.80 2.75
N ASN A 22 -3.73 -8.54 3.54
CA ASN A 22 -5.09 -8.88 3.12
C ASN A 22 -5.51 -8.03 1.92
N TYR A 23 -5.14 -6.75 1.89
CA TYR A 23 -5.37 -5.92 0.71
C TYR A 23 -4.70 -6.52 -0.52
N LEU A 24 -3.44 -6.93 -0.38
CA LEU A 24 -2.70 -7.47 -1.52
C LEU A 24 -3.35 -8.75 -2.04
N ARG A 25 -3.82 -9.58 -1.14
CA ARG A 25 -4.52 -10.80 -1.51
C ARG A 25 -5.81 -10.49 -2.29
N LEU A 26 -6.57 -9.54 -1.79
CA LEU A 26 -7.86 -9.18 -2.40
C LEU A 26 -7.70 -8.43 -3.70
N LEU A 27 -6.59 -7.72 -3.88
CA LEU A 27 -6.35 -6.93 -5.09
C LEU A 27 -5.65 -7.72 -6.18
N GLU A 28 -5.25 -8.96 -5.91
CA GLU A 28 -4.64 -9.78 -6.94
C GLU A 28 -5.64 -10.01 -8.08
N ASN A 29 -5.23 -9.67 -9.30
CA ASN A 29 -6.07 -9.81 -10.49
C ASN A 29 -7.38 -9.02 -10.41
N HIS A 30 -7.38 -7.96 -9.60
CA HIS A 30 -8.57 -7.12 -9.49
C HIS A 30 -8.83 -6.42 -10.82
N PRO A 31 -10.10 -6.34 -11.25
CA PRO A 31 -10.41 -5.78 -12.56
C PRO A 31 -10.16 -4.27 -12.66
N TRP A 32 -10.10 -3.54 -11.56
CA TRP A 32 -9.96 -2.08 -11.59
C TRP A 32 -8.68 -1.57 -10.96
N PHE A 33 -8.11 -2.31 -10.02
CA PHE A 33 -6.97 -1.82 -9.26
C PHE A 33 -5.76 -2.72 -9.45
N GLN A 34 -4.60 -2.09 -9.61
CA GLN A 34 -3.34 -2.80 -9.71
C GLN A 34 -2.36 -2.17 -8.72
N VAL A 35 -1.81 -2.98 -7.82
CA VAL A 35 -0.81 -2.49 -6.88
C VAL A 35 0.52 -2.41 -7.59
N VAL A 36 1.08 -1.20 -7.67
CA VAL A 36 2.37 -0.96 -8.32
C VAL A 36 3.43 -0.47 -7.34
N ASP A 37 3.05 -0.18 -6.10
CA ASP A 37 3.95 0.31 -5.08
C ASP A 37 3.51 -0.21 -3.72
N VAL A 38 4.46 -0.66 -2.92
CA VAL A 38 4.23 -1.09 -1.56
C VAL A 38 5.15 -0.29 -0.66
N ALA A 39 4.61 0.23 0.44
CA ALA A 39 5.36 1.08 1.34
C ALA A 39 5.14 0.64 2.78
N ALA A 40 6.15 0.84 3.61
CA ALA A 40 6.09 0.42 4.99
C ALA A 40 7.07 1.27 5.81
N SER A 41 7.40 0.83 7.02
CA SER A 41 8.33 1.53 7.89
C SER A 41 9.75 1.47 7.32
N PRO A 42 10.66 2.35 7.80
CA PRO A 42 12.05 2.31 7.36
C PRO A 42 12.73 0.95 7.55
N ARG A 43 12.27 0.16 8.52
CA ARG A 43 12.84 -1.16 8.77
C ARG A 43 12.72 -2.07 7.55
N SER A 44 11.61 -1.95 6.82
CA SER A 44 11.35 -2.80 5.66
C SER A 44 11.79 -2.16 4.35
N ALA A 45 12.03 -0.86 4.35
CA ALA A 45 12.34 -0.14 3.12
C ALA A 45 13.62 -0.63 2.47
N GLY A 46 13.62 -0.69 1.15
CA GLY A 46 14.78 -1.10 0.37
C GLY A 46 14.87 -2.60 0.12
N LYS A 47 13.99 -3.38 0.72
CA LYS A 47 13.95 -4.83 0.51
C LYS A 47 12.85 -5.19 -0.47
N LYS A 48 13.02 -6.31 -1.18
CA LYS A 48 11.90 -6.86 -1.92
C LYS A 48 10.80 -7.25 -0.94
N TYR A 49 9.56 -7.15 -1.39
CA TYR A 49 8.44 -7.39 -0.50
C TYR A 49 8.51 -8.75 0.18
N GLU A 50 8.81 -9.81 -0.57
CA GLU A 50 8.88 -11.13 0.03
C GLU A 50 10.01 -11.22 1.06
N ASP A 51 11.12 -10.53 0.83
CA ASP A 51 12.23 -10.51 1.78
C ASP A 51 11.88 -9.70 3.02
N ALA A 52 11.15 -8.62 2.85
CA ALA A 52 10.73 -7.80 3.97
C ALA A 52 9.82 -8.56 4.92
N LEU A 53 9.02 -9.47 4.39
CA LEU A 53 8.15 -10.29 5.23
C LEU A 53 8.89 -11.42 5.95
N ASP A 54 10.00 -11.87 5.37
CA ASP A 54 10.83 -12.91 5.98
C ASP A 54 10.00 -14.12 6.41
N GLY A 55 9.17 -14.63 5.49
CA GLY A 55 8.35 -15.79 5.73
C GLY A 55 7.05 -15.55 6.46
N ASN A 56 6.71 -14.29 6.74
CA ASN A 56 5.54 -13.96 7.51
C ASN A 56 4.33 -13.58 6.64
N TRP A 57 4.19 -14.21 5.48
CA TRP A 57 2.96 -14.10 4.71
C TRP A 57 1.89 -14.92 5.43
N LEU A 58 0.93 -14.23 6.05
CA LEU A 58 -0.02 -14.85 6.96
C LEU A 58 -1.37 -15.15 6.32
N MET A 59 -1.48 -14.94 5.02
CA MET A 59 -2.75 -15.14 4.34
C MET A 59 -2.92 -16.60 3.94
N PRO A 60 -4.19 -17.07 3.77
CA PRO A 60 -4.44 -18.46 3.42
C PRO A 60 -4.06 -18.83 1.99
N SER A 61 -3.91 -17.85 1.12
CA SER A 61 -3.49 -18.08 -0.26
C SER A 61 -2.02 -17.74 -0.43
N ASP A 62 -1.43 -18.16 -1.55
CA ASP A 62 -0.04 -17.83 -1.84
C ASP A 62 0.13 -16.33 -2.08
N MET A 63 1.33 -15.84 -1.78
CA MET A 63 1.66 -14.46 -2.07
C MET A 63 1.56 -14.20 -3.58
N PRO A 64 0.86 -13.14 -4.00
CA PRO A 64 0.77 -12.84 -5.43
C PRO A 64 2.14 -12.62 -6.06
N ASN A 65 2.35 -13.20 -7.22
CA ASN A 65 3.64 -13.07 -7.91
C ASN A 65 3.94 -11.64 -8.33
N THR A 66 2.91 -10.85 -8.58
CA THR A 66 3.10 -9.49 -9.08
C THR A 66 3.71 -8.55 -8.04
N ILE A 67 3.63 -8.91 -6.75
CA ILE A 67 4.13 -8.04 -5.71
C ILE A 67 5.38 -8.57 -5.01
N ARG A 68 5.78 -9.80 -5.27
CA ARG A 68 6.93 -10.41 -4.57
C ARG A 68 8.21 -9.61 -4.71
N ASP A 69 8.45 -9.09 -5.90
CA ASP A 69 9.70 -8.43 -6.25
C ASP A 69 9.62 -6.91 -6.15
N LEU A 70 8.48 -6.38 -5.75
CA LEU A 70 8.39 -4.95 -5.54
C LEU A 70 9.28 -4.55 -4.38
N VAL A 71 10.10 -3.53 -4.58
CA VAL A 71 10.95 -3.03 -3.50
C VAL A 71 10.08 -2.17 -2.59
N VAL A 72 10.15 -2.48 -1.28
CA VAL A 72 9.37 -1.74 -0.31
C VAL A 72 9.93 -0.32 -0.20
N ARG A 73 9.05 0.67 -0.35
CA ARG A 73 9.40 2.07 -0.20
C ARG A 73 9.16 2.48 1.25
N ASP A 74 9.98 3.40 1.75
CA ASP A 74 9.68 4.03 3.02
C ASP A 74 8.42 4.88 2.83
N ALA A 75 7.42 4.68 3.67
CA ALA A 75 6.15 5.38 3.54
C ALA A 75 6.31 6.89 3.64
N ARG A 76 7.39 7.37 4.24
CA ARG A 76 7.67 8.80 4.36
C ARG A 76 8.51 9.35 3.23
N ASP A 77 8.92 8.51 2.29
CA ASP A 77 9.69 8.95 1.14
C ASP A 77 8.74 9.29 -0.01
N PHE A 78 8.21 10.50 0.05
CA PHE A 78 7.23 10.95 -0.93
C PHE A 78 7.85 11.16 -2.31
N GLY A 79 9.14 11.40 -2.35
CA GLY A 79 9.84 11.64 -3.62
C GLY A 79 9.99 10.39 -4.46
N SER A 80 9.82 9.22 -3.87
CA SER A 80 9.99 7.94 -4.59
C SER A 80 8.67 7.31 -4.99
N ILE A 81 7.55 7.99 -4.81
CA ILE A 81 6.26 7.47 -5.26
C ILE A 81 6.29 7.35 -6.78
N PRO A 82 5.97 6.16 -7.33
CA PRO A 82 5.95 6.02 -8.79
C PRO A 82 4.98 7.01 -9.44
N GLU A 83 5.37 7.53 -10.58
CA GLU A 83 4.59 8.58 -11.26
C GLU A 83 3.21 8.08 -11.70
N ASN A 84 3.09 6.79 -11.94
CA ASN A 84 1.82 6.24 -12.41
C ASN A 84 0.83 5.92 -11.30
N VAL A 85 1.19 6.16 -10.03
CA VAL A 85 0.28 5.97 -8.91
C VAL A 85 -0.77 7.07 -8.93
N THR A 86 -2.03 6.68 -8.90
CA THR A 86 -3.13 7.63 -8.91
C THR A 86 -4.08 7.48 -7.72
N CYS A 87 -3.84 6.47 -6.87
CA CYS A 87 -4.68 6.25 -5.69
C CYS A 87 -3.82 5.59 -4.62
N VAL A 88 -4.10 5.89 -3.36
CA VAL A 88 -3.36 5.33 -2.24
C VAL A 88 -4.33 4.61 -1.31
N PHE A 89 -4.02 3.36 -0.99
CA PHE A 89 -4.73 2.62 0.03
C PHE A 89 -3.82 2.57 1.25
N SER A 90 -4.36 2.89 2.43
CA SER A 90 -3.56 2.91 3.64
C SER A 90 -4.02 1.85 4.61
N ALA A 91 -3.07 0.99 4.98
CA ALA A 91 -3.22 0.04 6.08
C ALA A 91 -2.20 0.36 7.18
N MET A 92 -1.69 1.58 7.21
CA MET A 92 -0.74 1.99 8.24
C MET A 92 -1.40 2.02 9.60
N ASP A 93 -0.64 1.56 10.59
CA ASP A 93 -1.11 1.57 11.97
C ASP A 93 0.10 1.80 12.86
N LEU A 94 0.49 3.06 12.98
CA LEU A 94 1.63 3.45 13.79
C LEU A 94 1.21 3.47 15.27
N PRO A 95 2.18 3.31 16.19
CA PRO A 95 1.86 3.29 17.63
C PRO A 95 1.10 4.54 18.09
N ASP A 96 1.44 5.71 17.52
CA ASP A 96 0.72 6.93 17.81
C ASP A 96 -0.24 7.21 16.67
N LYS A 97 -1.53 7.28 16.98
CA LYS A 97 -2.55 7.51 15.96
C LYS A 97 -2.38 8.85 15.26
N SER A 98 -1.86 9.85 15.95
CA SER A 98 -1.64 11.14 15.29
C SER A 98 -0.52 11.04 14.26
N ASP A 99 0.46 10.16 14.44
CA ASP A 99 1.48 9.93 13.43
C ASP A 99 0.88 9.29 12.18
N THR A 100 0.00 8.31 12.35
CA THR A 100 -0.70 7.72 11.21
C THR A 100 -1.55 8.76 10.49
N GLN A 101 -2.28 9.55 11.25
CA GLN A 101 -3.15 10.59 10.70
C GLN A 101 -2.34 11.60 9.90
N ASN A 102 -1.21 12.04 10.46
CA ASN A 102 -0.36 13.01 9.79
C ASN A 102 0.23 12.45 8.51
N LEU A 103 0.67 11.20 8.53
CA LEU A 103 1.22 10.56 7.34
C LEU A 103 0.18 10.48 6.23
N GLU A 104 -1.02 10.01 6.56
CA GLU A 104 -2.08 9.90 5.58
C GLU A 104 -2.50 11.27 5.06
N PHE A 105 -2.51 12.25 5.93
CA PHE A 105 -2.86 13.61 5.55
C PHE A 105 -1.87 14.17 4.54
N GLU A 106 -0.58 13.86 4.69
CA GLU A 106 0.42 14.33 3.74
C GLU A 106 0.21 13.72 2.36
N TYR A 107 -0.19 12.44 2.28
CA TYR A 107 -0.51 11.85 0.98
C TYR A 107 -1.71 12.54 0.34
N ALA A 108 -2.74 12.80 1.13
CA ALA A 108 -3.93 13.47 0.63
C ALA A 108 -3.58 14.89 0.18
N ALA A 109 -2.71 15.59 0.91
CA ALA A 109 -2.31 16.95 0.57
C ALA A 109 -1.54 17.01 -0.75
N LYS A 110 -0.93 15.89 -1.17
CA LYS A 110 -0.24 15.83 -2.45
C LYS A 110 -1.17 15.50 -3.61
N GLY A 111 -2.45 15.38 -3.33
CA GLY A 111 -3.44 15.19 -4.37
C GLY A 111 -3.84 13.75 -4.63
N PHE A 112 -3.40 12.80 -3.82
CA PHE A 112 -3.79 11.42 -4.00
C PHE A 112 -5.13 11.15 -3.33
N PRO A 113 -6.10 10.59 -4.05
CA PRO A 113 -7.25 10.00 -3.38
C PRO A 113 -6.75 8.92 -2.42
N LEU A 114 -7.22 8.96 -1.19
CA LEU A 114 -6.72 8.04 -0.17
C LEU A 114 -7.87 7.30 0.47
N ILE A 115 -7.77 5.97 0.45
CA ILE A 115 -8.72 5.10 1.10
C ILE A 115 -8.01 4.49 2.29
N SER A 116 -8.47 4.82 3.49
CA SER A 116 -7.79 4.41 4.72
C SER A 116 -8.60 3.35 5.44
N ASN A 117 -7.87 2.33 5.91
CA ASN A 117 -8.41 1.35 6.83
C ASN A 117 -7.91 1.61 8.25
N SER A 118 -7.20 2.71 8.45
CA SER A 118 -6.67 3.08 9.74
C SER A 118 -7.76 3.71 10.60
N SER A 119 -7.77 3.38 11.90
CA SER A 119 -8.70 4.00 12.83
C SER A 119 -8.40 5.48 13.03
N ALA A 120 -7.20 5.95 12.70
CA ALA A 120 -6.83 7.35 12.88
C ALA A 120 -7.63 8.27 11.98
N ASN A 121 -7.98 7.81 10.78
CA ASN A 121 -8.72 8.61 9.81
C ASN A 121 -10.06 7.98 9.44
N ARG A 122 -10.48 7.01 10.22
CA ARG A 122 -11.81 6.46 10.03
C ARG A 122 -12.78 7.45 10.63
N TRP A 123 -13.36 8.25 9.77
CA TRP A 123 -14.35 9.17 10.24
C TRP A 123 -15.68 8.47 10.34
N THR A 124 -16.50 9.02 11.04
CA THR A 124 -17.83 8.45 11.21
C THR A 124 -18.87 9.47 10.80
#